data_cd2bfe433c85d20456dd0431d3742050
#
_entry.id   cd2bfe433c85d20456dd0431d3742050
#
_cell.length_a   1.000
_cell.length_b   1.000
_cell.length_c   1.000
_cell.angle_alpha   90.00
_cell.angle_beta   90.00
_cell.angle_gamma   90.00
#
_symmetry.space_group_name_H-M   'P 1'
#
loop_
_entity.id
_entity.type
_entity.pdbx_description
1 polymer ?
#
loop_
_entity_poly.entity_id
_entity_poly.type
_entity_poly.pdbx_seq_one_letter_code
_entity_poly.pdbx_strand_id
1 'polypeptide(L)'
;MEIKSVALLGAGAVGSYIIWGLSKLPDIRFGIIAEGSRAARLLDEGCSINNVTYHPQVWSPQEAKGVDLLIVALKYGALPGALASIREAVGPNTTVMSLMNGVDSEKIIAGAIDSKQILPALIKIASRHDGNGVRFNPEKTIGIVFGEAQAPFESERVLAIEALMRSADIHIRHTDCINEEIWCKFRLNVCN
;
A
#
# COMPACT_ATOMS: atom_id res chain seq x y z
N MET A 1 16.08 9.97 5.66
CA MET A 1 14.86 9.39 6.28
C MET A 1 15.01 7.86 6.32
N GLU A 2 14.57 7.17 7.39
CA GLU A 2 14.56 5.71 7.49
C GLU A 2 13.12 5.25 7.76
N ILE A 3 12.63 4.24 7.06
CA ILE A 3 11.31 3.67 7.29
C ILE A 3 11.45 2.50 8.26
N LYS A 4 10.87 2.60 9.44
CA LYS A 4 10.86 1.55 10.49
C LYS A 4 9.48 0.96 10.76
N SER A 5 8.45 1.67 10.34
CA SER A 5 7.06 1.27 10.58
C SER A 5 6.20 1.45 9.33
N VAL A 6 5.46 0.41 8.99
CA VAL A 6 4.55 0.39 7.83
C VAL A 6 3.19 -0.12 8.25
N ALA A 7 2.15 0.61 7.92
CA ALA A 7 0.78 0.15 8.03
C ALA A 7 0.17 -0.10 6.65
N LEU A 8 -0.62 -1.16 6.53
CA LEU A 8 -1.37 -1.48 5.33
C LEU A 8 -2.87 -1.39 5.62
N LEU A 9 -3.57 -0.61 4.83
CA LEU A 9 -5.02 -0.54 4.86
C LEU A 9 -5.59 -1.27 3.63
N GLY A 10 -6.03 -2.51 3.85
CA GLY A 10 -6.59 -3.39 2.82
C GLY A 10 -5.72 -4.60 2.49
N ALA A 11 -6.16 -5.79 2.92
CA ALA A 11 -5.51 -7.09 2.70
C ALA A 11 -6.15 -7.87 1.51
N GLY A 12 -6.47 -7.16 0.43
CA GLY A 12 -6.96 -7.76 -0.82
C GLY A 12 -5.80 -8.22 -1.72
N ALA A 13 -6.08 -8.40 -3.01
CA ALA A 13 -5.10 -8.89 -3.98
C ALA A 13 -3.80 -8.05 -4.03
N VAL A 14 -3.93 -6.72 -4.06
CA VAL A 14 -2.79 -5.79 -4.00
C VAL A 14 -2.11 -5.84 -2.64
N GLY A 15 -2.89 -5.78 -1.56
CA GLY A 15 -2.34 -5.84 -0.20
C GLY A 15 -1.59 -7.13 0.09
N SER A 16 -2.00 -8.24 -0.51
CA SER A 16 -1.29 -9.53 -0.38
C SER A 16 0.14 -9.48 -0.89
N TYR A 17 0.42 -8.70 -1.94
CA TYR A 17 1.79 -8.52 -2.42
C TYR A 17 2.66 -7.77 -1.40
N ILE A 18 2.08 -6.76 -0.74
CA ILE A 18 2.76 -6.01 0.32
C ILE A 18 3.00 -6.91 1.56
N ILE A 19 1.98 -7.68 1.97
CA ILE A 19 2.10 -8.63 3.08
C ILE A 19 3.20 -9.66 2.79
N TRP A 20 3.20 -10.26 1.60
CA TRP A 20 4.19 -11.24 1.17
C TRP A 20 5.62 -10.72 1.26
N GLY A 21 5.85 -9.47 0.84
CA GLY A 21 7.17 -8.88 0.89
C GLY A 21 7.58 -8.46 2.30
N LEU A 22 6.79 -7.60 2.95
CA LEU A 22 7.15 -7.00 4.24
C LEU A 22 7.20 -8.01 5.39
N SER A 23 6.47 -9.12 5.31
CA SER A 23 6.55 -10.19 6.32
C SER A 23 7.91 -10.89 6.39
N LYS A 24 8.81 -10.65 5.43
CA LYS A 24 10.18 -11.15 5.43
C LYS A 24 11.14 -10.30 6.26
N LEU A 25 10.73 -9.08 6.63
CA LEU A 25 11.58 -8.10 7.29
C LEU A 25 11.24 -8.00 8.79
N PRO A 26 11.93 -8.76 9.66
CA PRO A 26 11.61 -8.79 11.09
C PRO A 26 11.90 -7.46 11.80
N ASP A 27 12.79 -6.64 11.26
CA ASP A 27 13.18 -5.35 11.83
C ASP A 27 12.20 -4.22 11.49
N ILE A 28 11.24 -4.48 10.58
CA ILE A 28 10.19 -3.52 10.24
C ILE A 28 8.93 -3.81 11.05
N ARG A 29 8.47 -2.83 11.80
CA ARG A 29 7.18 -2.89 12.47
C ARG A 29 6.08 -2.80 11.40
N PHE A 30 5.53 -3.95 11.01
CA PHE A 30 4.52 -4.05 9.95
C PHE A 30 3.19 -4.55 10.50
N GLY A 31 2.08 -3.90 10.15
CA GLY A 31 0.74 -4.34 10.53
C GLY A 31 -0.35 -3.92 9.54
N ILE A 32 -1.49 -4.60 9.64
CA ILE A 32 -2.68 -4.32 8.83
C ILE A 32 -3.68 -3.56 9.70
N ILE A 33 -4.14 -2.41 9.22
CA ILE A 33 -5.23 -1.69 9.87
C ILE A 33 -6.55 -2.41 9.54
N ALA A 34 -7.20 -2.94 10.59
CA ALA A 34 -8.51 -3.56 10.47
C ALA A 34 -9.28 -3.47 11.79
N GLU A 35 -10.61 -3.45 11.70
CA GLU A 35 -11.52 -3.37 12.84
C GLU A 35 -12.68 -4.37 12.69
N GLY A 36 -13.36 -4.66 13.80
CA GLY A 36 -14.56 -5.51 13.83
C GLY A 36 -14.31 -6.92 13.27
N SER A 37 -15.25 -7.43 12.52
CA SER A 37 -15.20 -8.80 11.96
C SER A 37 -14.02 -9.02 11.01
N ARG A 38 -13.53 -7.97 10.37
CA ARG A 38 -12.35 -8.06 9.49
C ARG A 38 -11.08 -8.28 10.29
N ALA A 39 -10.92 -7.59 11.42
CA ALA A 39 -9.80 -7.80 12.34
C ALA A 39 -9.84 -9.21 12.92
N ALA A 40 -11.00 -9.64 13.43
CA ALA A 40 -11.17 -10.97 13.98
C ALA A 40 -10.76 -12.07 12.97
N ARG A 41 -11.22 -11.96 11.72
CA ARG A 41 -10.85 -12.91 10.67
C ARG A 41 -9.35 -12.92 10.37
N LEU A 42 -8.70 -11.76 10.29
CA LEU A 42 -7.25 -11.68 10.03
C LEU A 42 -6.43 -12.29 11.17
N LEU A 43 -6.88 -12.13 12.42
CA LEU A 43 -6.22 -12.73 13.59
C LEU A 43 -6.40 -14.26 13.61
N ASP A 44 -7.58 -14.76 13.27
CA ASP A 44 -7.91 -16.19 13.30
C ASP A 44 -7.33 -16.94 12.09
N GLU A 45 -7.65 -16.49 10.88
CA GLU A 45 -7.32 -17.18 9.63
C GLU A 45 -5.98 -16.73 9.01
N GLY A 46 -5.51 -15.52 9.34
CA GLY A 46 -4.37 -14.91 8.66
C GLY A 46 -4.67 -14.53 7.21
N CYS A 47 -3.62 -14.46 6.41
CA CYS A 47 -3.66 -14.16 4.98
C CYS A 47 -3.03 -15.30 4.18
N SER A 48 -3.81 -16.05 3.43
CA SER A 48 -3.29 -17.10 2.54
C SER A 48 -2.78 -16.48 1.22
N ILE A 49 -1.48 -16.60 0.97
CA ILE A 49 -0.80 -16.00 -0.18
C ILE A 49 0.13 -17.05 -0.79
N ASN A 50 -0.06 -17.39 -2.06
CA ASN A 50 0.75 -18.40 -2.76
C ASN A 50 0.86 -19.73 -1.98
N ASN A 51 -0.22 -20.18 -1.34
CA ASN A 51 -0.32 -21.39 -0.48
C ASN A 51 0.46 -21.30 0.85
N VAL A 52 0.91 -20.13 1.25
CA VAL A 52 1.51 -19.86 2.57
C VAL A 52 0.58 -18.97 3.35
N THR A 53 0.32 -19.29 4.62
CA THR A 53 -0.47 -18.44 5.51
C THR A 53 0.46 -17.51 6.28
N TYR A 54 0.19 -16.21 6.15
CA TYR A 54 0.88 -15.13 6.84
C TYR A 54 -0.01 -14.61 7.97
N HIS A 55 0.58 -14.35 9.14
CA HIS A 55 -0.09 -13.75 10.29
C HIS A 55 0.56 -12.40 10.65
N PRO A 56 0.36 -11.35 9.82
CA PRO A 56 0.84 -10.02 10.15
C PRO A 56 0.12 -9.48 11.38
N GLN A 57 0.72 -8.52 12.07
CA GLN A 57 0.04 -7.82 13.14
C GLN A 57 -1.24 -7.15 12.62
N VAL A 58 -2.27 -7.11 13.43
CA VAL A 58 -3.54 -6.42 13.14
C VAL A 58 -3.65 -5.27 14.11
N TRP A 59 -3.80 -4.06 13.58
CA TRP A 59 -3.83 -2.83 14.35
C TRP A 59 -5.16 -2.11 14.19
N SER A 60 -5.62 -1.46 15.25
CA SER A 60 -6.56 -0.36 15.14
C SER A 60 -5.89 0.86 14.46
N PRO A 61 -6.66 1.83 13.94
CA PRO A 61 -6.08 3.08 13.45
C PRO A 61 -5.21 3.81 14.47
N GLN A 62 -5.59 3.77 15.76
CA GLN A 62 -4.83 4.36 16.87
C GLN A 62 -3.47 3.70 17.05
N GLU A 63 -3.39 2.38 16.99
CA GLU A 63 -2.13 1.62 17.13
C GLU A 63 -1.19 1.85 15.95
N ALA A 64 -1.75 2.21 14.78
CA ALA A 64 -1.00 2.59 13.59
C ALA A 64 -0.57 4.07 13.58
N LYS A 65 -0.98 4.87 14.56
CA LYS A 65 -0.74 6.32 14.57
C LYS A 65 0.73 6.67 14.45
N GLY A 66 1.04 7.51 13.46
CA GLY A 66 2.39 8.03 13.26
C GLY A 66 3.35 7.05 12.62
N VAL A 67 2.87 5.98 11.95
CA VAL A 67 3.74 5.13 11.12
C VAL A 67 4.47 5.94 10.07
N ASP A 68 5.66 5.50 9.66
CA ASP A 68 6.46 6.20 8.65
C ASP A 68 5.81 6.10 7.28
N LEU A 69 5.20 4.94 6.94
CA LEU A 69 4.53 4.69 5.67
C LEU A 69 3.16 4.04 5.90
N LEU A 70 2.10 4.67 5.37
CA LEU A 70 0.77 4.10 5.26
C LEU A 70 0.48 3.74 3.81
N ILE A 71 0.24 2.46 3.53
CA ILE A 71 -0.13 1.96 2.20
C ILE A 71 -1.64 1.71 2.17
N VAL A 72 -2.33 2.33 1.20
CA VAL A 72 -3.77 2.16 0.99
C VAL A 72 -3.99 1.28 -0.23
N ALA A 73 -4.56 0.08 -0.02
CA ALA A 73 -4.82 -0.94 -1.03
C ALA A 73 -6.27 -1.45 -0.98
N LEU A 74 -7.21 -0.52 -0.91
CA LEU A 74 -8.64 -0.79 -0.82
C LEU A 74 -9.29 -0.95 -2.20
N LYS A 75 -10.49 -1.51 -2.22
CA LYS A 75 -11.41 -1.32 -3.36
C LYS A 75 -11.99 0.09 -3.32
N TYR A 76 -12.20 0.69 -4.50
CA TYR A 76 -12.62 2.10 -4.64
C TYR A 76 -13.82 2.46 -3.74
N GLY A 77 -14.88 1.64 -3.76
CA GLY A 77 -16.08 1.89 -2.95
C GLY A 77 -15.87 1.83 -1.43
N ALA A 78 -14.73 1.30 -0.95
CA ALA A 78 -14.42 1.27 0.48
C ALA A 78 -13.64 2.51 0.96
N LEU A 79 -13.07 3.30 0.06
CA LEU A 79 -12.21 4.42 0.41
C LEU A 79 -12.94 5.51 1.22
N PRO A 80 -14.17 5.96 0.87
CA PRO A 80 -14.86 6.97 1.65
C PRO A 80 -15.07 6.59 3.12
N GLY A 81 -15.41 5.32 3.38
CA GLY A 81 -15.59 4.80 4.74
C GLY A 81 -14.26 4.62 5.51
N ALA A 82 -13.12 4.62 4.82
CA ALA A 82 -11.80 4.45 5.43
C ALA A 82 -11.09 5.78 5.76
N LEU A 83 -11.63 6.92 5.34
CA LEU A 83 -10.97 8.22 5.54
C LEU A 83 -10.76 8.58 7.01
N ALA A 84 -11.68 8.16 7.89
CA ALA A 84 -11.51 8.37 9.33
C ALA A 84 -10.30 7.59 9.87
N SER A 85 -10.18 6.31 9.50
CA SER A 85 -9.04 5.47 9.88
C SER A 85 -7.71 5.97 9.31
N ILE A 86 -7.71 6.48 8.06
CA ILE A 86 -6.51 7.10 7.45
C ILE A 86 -6.10 8.33 8.26
N ARG A 87 -7.05 9.24 8.56
CA ARG A 87 -6.77 10.46 9.33
C ARG A 87 -6.20 10.15 10.71
N GLU A 88 -6.69 9.10 11.36
CA GLU A 88 -6.25 8.70 12.70
C GLU A 88 -4.87 8.06 12.70
N ALA A 89 -4.56 7.24 11.69
CA ALA A 89 -3.26 6.57 11.55
C ALA A 89 -2.13 7.53 11.13
N VAL A 90 -2.46 8.60 10.40
CA VAL A 90 -1.47 9.55 9.87
C VAL A 90 -0.96 10.47 10.98
N GLY A 91 0.36 10.52 11.14
CA GLY A 91 1.08 11.49 11.97
C GLY A 91 1.78 12.58 11.11
N PRO A 92 2.46 13.53 11.75
CA PRO A 92 3.09 14.66 11.02
C PRO A 92 4.09 14.23 9.94
N ASN A 93 4.78 13.12 10.15
CA ASN A 93 5.84 12.62 9.26
C ASN A 93 5.42 11.39 8.45
N THR A 94 4.17 10.96 8.53
CA THR A 94 3.68 9.79 7.79
C THR A 94 3.62 10.11 6.29
N THR A 95 4.21 9.26 5.47
CA THR A 95 3.97 9.24 4.03
C THR A 95 2.81 8.30 3.72
N VAL A 96 1.89 8.71 2.87
CA VAL A 96 0.73 7.92 2.44
C VAL A 96 0.88 7.58 0.97
N MET A 97 0.83 6.30 0.63
CA MET A 97 0.91 5.79 -0.74
C MET A 97 -0.37 5.04 -1.09
N SER A 98 -1.09 5.46 -2.12
CA SER A 98 -2.24 4.75 -2.64
C SER A 98 -1.83 3.78 -3.75
N LEU A 99 -2.13 2.51 -3.58
CA LEU A 99 -1.95 1.46 -4.60
C LEU A 99 -3.30 1.04 -5.22
N MET A 100 -4.30 1.88 -5.08
CA MET A 100 -5.63 1.64 -5.63
C MET A 100 -5.65 1.80 -7.16
N ASN A 101 -6.60 1.16 -7.80
CA ASN A 101 -6.88 1.42 -9.21
C ASN A 101 -7.71 2.71 -9.33
N GLY A 102 -7.51 3.42 -10.42
CA GLY A 102 -8.18 4.72 -10.68
C GLY A 102 -7.18 5.87 -10.68
N VAL A 103 -7.72 7.09 -10.69
CA VAL A 103 -6.95 8.35 -10.76
C VAL A 103 -7.37 9.34 -9.67
N ASP A 104 -8.30 8.97 -8.80
CA ASP A 104 -8.96 9.88 -7.85
C ASP A 104 -8.59 9.62 -6.39
N SER A 105 -7.95 8.47 -6.09
CA SER A 105 -7.72 8.04 -4.71
C SER A 105 -6.92 9.05 -3.91
N GLU A 106 -5.86 9.61 -4.49
CA GLU A 106 -5.00 10.61 -3.87
C GLU A 106 -5.79 11.90 -3.57
N LYS A 107 -6.63 12.33 -4.50
CA LYS A 107 -7.50 13.51 -4.33
C LYS A 107 -8.52 13.29 -3.20
N ILE A 108 -9.11 12.09 -3.13
CA ILE A 108 -10.07 11.75 -2.06
C ILE A 108 -9.35 11.71 -0.70
N ILE A 109 -8.17 11.11 -0.62
CA ILE A 109 -7.35 11.05 0.60
C ILE A 109 -6.91 12.45 1.02
N ALA A 110 -6.55 13.33 0.08
CA ALA A 110 -6.17 14.73 0.34
C ALA A 110 -7.30 15.56 0.98
N GLY A 111 -8.56 15.11 0.86
CA GLY A 111 -9.68 15.69 1.61
C GLY A 111 -9.69 15.37 3.11
N ALA A 112 -8.84 14.42 3.55
CA ALA A 112 -8.79 13.98 4.94
C ALA A 112 -7.47 14.29 5.64
N ILE A 113 -6.35 14.43 4.91
CA ILE A 113 -5.00 14.69 5.41
C ILE A 113 -4.30 15.76 4.58
N ASP A 114 -3.11 16.22 5.01
CA ASP A 114 -2.29 17.14 4.21
C ASP A 114 -1.83 16.44 2.90
N SER A 115 -2.10 17.07 1.77
CA SER A 115 -1.72 16.56 0.45
C SER A 115 -0.22 16.35 0.29
N LYS A 116 0.62 17.09 1.03
CA LYS A 116 2.08 16.92 1.04
C LYS A 116 2.53 15.56 1.58
N GLN A 117 1.70 14.91 2.37
CA GLN A 117 1.96 13.58 2.91
C GLN A 117 1.70 12.47 1.89
N ILE A 118 0.97 12.78 0.81
CA ILE A 118 0.62 11.80 -0.22
C ILE A 118 1.77 11.70 -1.23
N LEU A 119 2.18 10.48 -1.49
CA LEU A 119 3.15 10.14 -2.52
C LEU A 119 2.42 9.34 -3.61
N PRO A 120 2.21 9.93 -4.79
CA PRO A 120 1.48 9.27 -5.87
C PRO A 120 2.13 7.95 -6.29
N ALA A 121 1.29 6.94 -6.53
CA ALA A 121 1.77 5.61 -6.89
C ALA A 121 0.72 4.83 -7.70
N LEU A 122 1.20 3.80 -8.36
CA LEU A 122 0.38 2.77 -8.99
C LEU A 122 1.04 1.41 -8.78
N ILE A 123 0.27 0.34 -8.94
CA ILE A 123 0.81 -1.03 -8.96
C ILE A 123 0.33 -1.78 -10.20
N LYS A 124 1.22 -2.58 -10.79
CA LYS A 124 0.92 -3.48 -11.91
C LYS A 124 1.20 -4.92 -11.46
N ILE A 125 0.16 -5.63 -11.04
CA ILE A 125 0.23 -7.01 -10.56
C ILE A 125 -0.90 -7.84 -11.19
N ALA A 126 -0.56 -9.00 -11.72
CA ALA A 126 -1.52 -10.02 -12.13
C ALA A 126 -1.74 -10.98 -10.94
N SER A 127 -2.87 -10.84 -10.28
CA SER A 127 -3.25 -11.68 -9.15
C SER A 127 -4.63 -12.26 -9.33
N ARG A 128 -4.88 -13.44 -8.74
CA ARG A 128 -6.19 -14.10 -8.75
C ARG A 128 -6.56 -14.58 -7.35
N HIS A 129 -7.86 -14.55 -7.06
CA HIS A 129 -8.43 -15.29 -5.94
C HIS A 129 -8.75 -16.72 -6.38
N ASP A 130 -8.40 -17.72 -5.56
CA ASP A 130 -8.67 -19.14 -5.84
C ASP A 130 -9.50 -19.81 -4.72
N GLY A 131 -10.34 -19.07 -4.06
CA GLY A 131 -11.19 -19.53 -2.96
C GLY A 131 -10.49 -19.55 -1.60
N ASN A 132 -9.26 -20.00 -1.54
CA ASN A 132 -8.48 -20.14 -0.30
C ASN A 132 -7.40 -19.04 -0.12
N GLY A 133 -7.37 -18.04 -0.99
CA GLY A 133 -6.39 -16.98 -0.85
C GLY A 133 -6.11 -16.22 -2.14
N VAL A 134 -4.96 -15.55 -2.16
CA VAL A 134 -4.48 -14.77 -3.30
C VAL A 134 -3.24 -15.44 -3.89
N ARG A 135 -3.21 -15.56 -5.21
CA ARG A 135 -2.05 -16.05 -5.95
C ARG A 135 -1.54 -15.01 -6.93
N PHE A 136 -0.25 -14.86 -7.00
CA PHE A 136 0.48 -14.07 -8.00
C PHE A 136 1.87 -14.70 -8.22
N ASN A 137 2.52 -14.33 -9.32
CA ASN A 137 3.92 -14.70 -9.55
C ASN A 137 4.81 -13.49 -9.22
N PRO A 138 5.64 -13.55 -8.17
CA PRO A 138 6.50 -12.42 -7.78
C PRO A 138 7.47 -12.01 -8.89
N GLU A 139 8.08 -12.98 -9.59
CA GLU A 139 9.08 -12.73 -10.64
C GLU A 139 8.48 -12.04 -11.88
N LYS A 140 7.19 -12.30 -12.18
CA LYS A 140 6.46 -11.72 -13.32
C LYS A 140 5.68 -10.46 -12.96
N THR A 141 5.69 -10.07 -11.68
CA THR A 141 5.01 -8.87 -11.22
C THR A 141 5.84 -7.65 -11.62
N ILE A 142 5.24 -6.70 -12.34
CA ILE A 142 5.91 -5.44 -12.68
C ILE A 142 6.16 -4.62 -11.42
N GLY A 143 5.22 -4.64 -10.46
CA GLY A 143 5.37 -4.04 -9.16
C GLY A 143 4.82 -2.62 -9.08
N ILE A 144 5.42 -1.82 -8.20
CA ILE A 144 5.01 -0.48 -7.85
C ILE A 144 5.78 0.53 -8.71
N VAL A 145 5.07 1.52 -9.23
CA VAL A 145 5.65 2.72 -9.82
C VAL A 145 5.16 3.91 -9.00
N PHE A 146 6.04 4.78 -8.59
CA PHE A 146 5.70 5.88 -7.69
C PHE A 146 6.67 7.06 -7.88
N GLY A 147 6.37 8.20 -7.29
CA GLY A 147 7.27 9.35 -7.35
C GLY A 147 6.64 10.61 -6.81
N GLU A 148 7.44 11.64 -6.66
CA GLU A 148 6.94 12.97 -6.33
C GLU A 148 6.14 13.54 -7.50
N ALA A 149 5.04 14.24 -7.19
CA ALA A 149 4.25 14.94 -8.21
C ALA A 149 4.99 16.16 -8.80
N GLN A 150 5.99 16.66 -8.08
CA GLN A 150 6.83 17.82 -8.44
C GLN A 150 8.24 17.61 -7.91
N ALA A 151 9.22 18.29 -8.53
CA ALA A 151 10.61 18.28 -8.07
C ALA A 151 10.76 18.78 -6.61
N PRO A 152 11.73 18.24 -5.85
CA PRO A 152 12.75 17.26 -6.26
C PRO A 152 12.16 15.84 -6.36
N PHE A 153 12.42 15.16 -7.47
CA PHE A 153 11.86 13.81 -7.73
C PHE A 153 12.55 12.70 -6.94
N GLU A 154 13.80 12.86 -6.58
CA GLU A 154 14.57 11.96 -5.70
C GLU A 154 14.62 12.49 -4.27
N SER A 155 13.45 12.68 -3.67
CA SER A 155 13.36 13.09 -2.27
C SER A 155 13.84 11.99 -1.32
N GLU A 156 14.18 12.35 -0.07
CA GLU A 156 14.60 11.35 0.94
C GLU A 156 13.55 10.26 1.16
N ARG A 157 12.25 10.59 1.11
CA ARG A 157 11.18 9.59 1.29
C ARG A 157 11.08 8.66 0.08
N VAL A 158 11.31 9.14 -1.13
CA VAL A 158 11.32 8.31 -2.35
C VAL A 158 12.43 7.28 -2.24
N LEU A 159 13.66 7.71 -1.94
CA LEU A 159 14.81 6.82 -1.81
C LEU A 159 14.65 5.81 -0.66
N ALA A 160 14.10 6.25 0.48
CA ALA A 160 13.88 5.38 1.64
C ALA A 160 12.82 4.30 1.36
N ILE A 161 11.71 4.66 0.70
CA ILE A 161 10.64 3.71 0.34
C ILE A 161 11.15 2.72 -0.71
N GLU A 162 11.91 3.18 -1.72
CA GLU A 162 12.47 2.29 -2.72
C GLU A 162 13.44 1.28 -2.09
N ALA A 163 14.32 1.73 -1.20
CA ALA A 163 15.24 0.85 -0.48
C ALA A 163 14.51 -0.20 0.37
N LEU A 164 13.47 0.22 1.12
CA LEU A 164 12.64 -0.69 1.92
C LEU A 164 11.95 -1.75 1.04
N MET A 165 11.30 -1.34 -0.03
CA MET A 165 10.53 -2.27 -0.86
C MET A 165 11.45 -3.25 -1.59
N ARG A 166 12.63 -2.82 -2.04
CA ARG A 166 13.64 -3.68 -2.64
C ARG A 166 14.17 -4.72 -1.64
N SER A 167 14.39 -4.34 -0.38
CA SER A 167 14.82 -5.28 0.67
C SER A 167 13.75 -6.33 1.01
N ALA A 168 12.49 -6.04 0.70
CA ALA A 168 11.35 -6.95 0.84
C ALA A 168 11.09 -7.82 -0.42
N ASP A 169 11.95 -7.79 -1.42
CA ASP A 169 11.76 -8.40 -2.75
C ASP A 169 10.51 -7.88 -3.48
N ILE A 170 10.01 -6.71 -3.13
CA ILE A 170 8.93 -6.04 -3.82
C ILE A 170 9.50 -5.24 -4.98
N HIS A 171 9.09 -5.57 -6.20
CA HIS A 171 9.49 -4.81 -7.38
C HIS A 171 8.93 -3.40 -7.30
N ILE A 172 9.81 -2.42 -7.36
CA ILE A 172 9.48 -1.00 -7.26
C ILE A 172 10.44 -0.16 -8.10
N ARG A 173 9.94 0.89 -8.68
CA ARG A 173 10.76 1.97 -9.29
C ARG A 173 10.13 3.32 -9.07
N HIS A 174 10.93 4.33 -8.86
CA HIS A 174 10.45 5.71 -8.91
C HIS A 174 10.51 6.29 -10.32
N THR A 175 9.80 7.38 -10.54
CA THR A 175 9.71 8.09 -11.83
C THR A 175 9.45 9.59 -11.57
N ASP A 176 9.89 10.43 -12.48
CA ASP A 176 9.63 11.87 -12.52
C ASP A 176 8.32 12.24 -13.26
N CYS A 177 7.64 11.25 -13.83
CA CYS A 177 6.39 11.42 -14.57
C CYS A 177 5.24 10.54 -14.03
N ILE A 178 5.13 10.45 -12.69
CA ILE A 178 4.16 9.55 -12.05
C ILE A 178 2.72 9.81 -12.47
N ASN A 179 2.33 11.05 -12.66
CA ASN A 179 0.97 11.41 -13.05
C ASN A 179 0.61 10.85 -14.44
N GLU A 180 1.53 10.94 -15.40
CA GLU A 180 1.37 10.36 -16.74
C GLU A 180 1.27 8.83 -16.68
N GLU A 181 2.09 8.18 -15.85
CA GLU A 181 2.07 6.74 -15.66
C GLU A 181 0.73 6.25 -15.06
N ILE A 182 0.16 6.99 -14.09
CA ILE A 182 -1.15 6.69 -13.51
C ILE A 182 -2.24 6.79 -14.58
N TRP A 183 -2.26 7.86 -15.37
CA TRP A 183 -3.23 8.05 -16.44
C TRP A 183 -3.07 7.02 -17.58
N CYS A 184 -1.83 6.68 -17.96
CA CYS A 184 -1.56 5.62 -18.94
C CYS A 184 -2.12 4.27 -18.46
N LYS A 185 -1.86 3.91 -17.20
CA LYS A 185 -2.42 2.68 -16.61
C LYS A 185 -3.96 2.72 -16.57
N PHE A 186 -4.55 3.83 -16.17
CA PHE A 186 -6.00 3.99 -16.11
C PHE A 186 -6.65 3.77 -17.48
N ARG A 187 -6.12 4.39 -18.53
CA ARG A 187 -6.59 4.19 -19.91
C ARG A 187 -6.57 2.72 -20.31
N LEU A 188 -5.49 2.01 -20.02
CA LEU A 188 -5.40 0.56 -20.33
C LEU A 188 -6.45 -0.25 -19.57
N ASN A 189 -6.74 0.10 -18.30
CA ASN A 189 -7.72 -0.63 -17.50
C ASN A 189 -9.18 -0.37 -17.93
N VAL A 190 -9.47 0.78 -18.53
CA VAL A 190 -10.84 1.14 -18.97
C VAL A 190 -11.13 0.61 -20.38
N CYS A 191 -10.09 0.40 -21.22
CA CYS A 191 -10.24 -0.07 -22.59
C CYS A 191 -10.26 -1.61 -22.72
N ASN A 192 -9.99 -2.35 -21.64
CA ASN A 192 -10.02 -3.80 -21.57
C ASN A 192 -11.17 -4.29 -20.67
#